data_90dc698dc3ed0d0fa0673e1dcaeb86a9
#
_entry.id   90dc698dc3ed0d0fa0673e1dcaeb86a9
#
_cell.length_a   1.000
_cell.length_b   1.000
_cell.length_c   1.000
_cell.angle_alpha   90.00
_cell.angle_beta   90.00
_cell.angle_gamma   90.00
#
_symmetry.space_group_name_H-M   'P 1'
#
loop_
_entity.id
_entity.type
_entity.pdbx_description
1 polymer ?
#
loop_
_entity_poly.entity_id
_entity_poly.type
_entity_poly.pdbx_seq_one_letter_code
_entity_poly.pdbx_strand_id
1 'polypeptide(L)'
;SVRVIWRIYSDDVFPEIPQGKIGVFVGSHGKWGQKQTDALDRFCATNNAVVFCDHTSAYKGKYRVLYSLVASQDTLQVDMNNLDLLIHIGEISGEYGCLRKLTAKNVWRVNEDGEMRDFFRRLEYVFEMPEQVFFEYYAQEGTKAFDEYLLRCQAMYQKLYNAVPELPFSNLWIAKRMAMKLPENSVLHLGILNSLRSWNFFEVPTSVSVYSNVGGFGIDGGVSSLIGASWVDKKRIYFGVFGDLAFFYDMNVLGNRHVGNNVRLLLINNGVGVEFKNYNHLGALFGDEADKYIAAAGHYGNKSRNLVRHYAEDLGFEYLSAGNKDEFLQVYESFLTPAYTPKPILFEIFT
;
A
#
# COMPACT_ATOMS: atom_id res chain seq x y z
N SER A 1 -18.69 27.06 -13.85
CA SER A 1 -19.93 26.27 -13.95
C SER A 1 -20.18 25.56 -12.63
N VAL A 2 -21.38 25.67 -12.14
CA VAL A 2 -21.82 24.89 -10.95
C VAL A 2 -22.01 23.46 -11.41
N ARG A 3 -21.39 22.52 -10.67
CA ARG A 3 -21.56 21.09 -10.90
C ARG A 3 -22.53 20.55 -9.84
N VAL A 4 -23.51 19.80 -10.29
CA VAL A 4 -24.49 19.15 -9.41
C VAL A 4 -23.99 17.74 -9.09
N ILE A 5 -23.99 17.36 -7.81
CA ILE A 5 -23.67 16.03 -7.34
C ILE A 5 -24.96 15.45 -6.76
N TRP A 6 -25.31 14.25 -7.23
CA TRP A 6 -26.52 13.55 -6.81
C TRP A 6 -26.22 12.54 -5.73
N ARG A 7 -27.10 12.43 -4.76
CA ARG A 7 -27.05 11.37 -3.73
C ARG A 7 -28.08 10.31 -4.03
N ILE A 8 -27.66 9.06 -3.97
CA ILE A 8 -28.50 7.87 -4.24
C ILE A 8 -28.51 7.01 -2.99
N TYR A 9 -29.68 6.67 -2.50
CA TYR A 9 -29.90 5.72 -1.42
C TYR A 9 -30.29 4.35 -1.98
N SER A 10 -30.24 3.31 -1.13
CA SER A 10 -30.48 1.93 -1.56
C SER A 10 -31.91 1.66 -2.09
N ASP A 11 -32.88 2.49 -1.72
CA ASP A 11 -34.28 2.44 -2.15
C ASP A 11 -34.62 3.39 -3.32
N ASP A 12 -33.65 4.18 -3.76
CA ASP A 12 -33.80 5.05 -4.93
C ASP A 12 -33.71 4.27 -6.24
N VAL A 13 -34.12 4.92 -7.33
CA VAL A 13 -33.86 4.43 -8.67
C VAL A 13 -32.38 4.72 -9.03
N PHE A 14 -31.63 3.66 -9.32
CA PHE A 14 -30.23 3.79 -9.68
C PHE A 14 -30.08 4.26 -11.13
N PRO A 15 -29.13 5.16 -11.41
CA PRO A 15 -28.82 5.56 -12.78
C PRO A 15 -28.32 4.40 -13.63
N GLU A 16 -28.51 4.49 -14.94
CA GLU A 16 -27.90 3.55 -15.85
C GLU A 16 -26.37 3.66 -15.83
N ILE A 17 -25.69 2.51 -15.83
CA ILE A 17 -24.23 2.50 -15.86
C ILE A 17 -23.74 2.93 -17.26
N PRO A 18 -22.81 3.89 -17.39
CA PRO A 18 -22.27 4.30 -18.66
C PRO A 18 -21.60 3.15 -19.40
N GLN A 19 -21.73 3.15 -20.71
CA GLN A 19 -20.98 2.25 -21.59
C GLN A 19 -19.53 2.73 -21.71
N GLY A 20 -18.60 1.80 -21.88
CA GLY A 20 -17.20 2.10 -22.13
C GLY A 20 -16.24 1.48 -21.11
N LYS A 21 -15.14 2.16 -20.89
CA LYS A 21 -14.06 1.69 -20.02
C LYS A 21 -14.37 2.04 -18.56
N ILE A 22 -14.55 1.02 -17.74
CA ILE A 22 -14.95 1.14 -16.34
C ILE A 22 -13.83 0.61 -15.43
N GLY A 23 -13.48 1.39 -14.43
CA GLY A 23 -12.58 0.96 -13.35
C GLY A 23 -13.19 1.18 -11.98
N VAL A 24 -12.77 0.36 -11.04
CA VAL A 24 -13.05 0.54 -9.62
C VAL A 24 -11.73 0.90 -8.95
N PHE A 25 -11.65 2.04 -8.29
CA PHE A 25 -10.51 2.37 -7.45
C PHE A 25 -10.85 2.07 -5.99
N VAL A 26 -10.07 1.17 -5.39
CA VAL A 26 -10.18 0.85 -3.97
C VAL A 26 -9.03 1.51 -3.22
N GLY A 27 -9.34 2.51 -2.41
CA GLY A 27 -8.39 3.12 -1.49
C GLY A 27 -8.13 2.23 -0.28
N SER A 28 -7.67 2.84 0.82
CA SER A 28 -7.52 2.13 2.10
C SER A 28 -8.87 1.55 2.53
N HIS A 29 -8.88 0.26 2.85
CA HIS A 29 -10.10 -0.48 3.08
C HIS A 29 -9.90 -1.54 4.16
N GLY A 30 -10.96 -1.87 4.87
CA GLY A 30 -10.97 -2.97 5.83
C GLY A 30 -10.91 -4.34 5.14
N LYS A 31 -10.83 -5.38 5.95
CA LYS A 31 -10.81 -6.76 5.46
C LYS A 31 -12.07 -7.08 4.65
N TRP A 32 -11.89 -7.71 3.50
CA TRP A 32 -12.96 -8.16 2.62
C TRP A 32 -13.54 -9.49 3.09
N GLY A 33 -14.87 -9.55 3.23
CA GLY A 33 -15.59 -10.82 3.31
C GLY A 33 -15.70 -11.48 1.93
N GLN A 34 -15.94 -12.78 1.89
CA GLN A 34 -16.08 -13.52 0.62
C GLN A 34 -17.24 -12.96 -0.23
N LYS A 35 -18.38 -12.66 0.39
CA LYS A 35 -19.55 -12.09 -0.33
C LYS A 35 -19.23 -10.73 -0.96
N GLN A 36 -18.48 -9.87 -0.27
CA GLN A 36 -18.07 -8.56 -0.80
C GLN A 36 -17.14 -8.73 -2.00
N THR A 37 -16.15 -9.62 -1.89
CA THR A 37 -15.22 -9.93 -2.99
C THR A 37 -15.97 -10.49 -4.19
N ASP A 38 -16.87 -11.45 -3.98
CA ASP A 38 -17.66 -12.06 -5.05
C ASP A 38 -18.57 -11.03 -5.74
N ALA A 39 -19.16 -10.10 -5.01
CA ALA A 39 -19.99 -9.03 -5.55
C ALA A 39 -19.17 -8.11 -6.47
N LEU A 40 -17.98 -7.68 -6.03
CA LEU A 40 -17.09 -6.85 -6.84
C LEU A 40 -16.58 -7.61 -8.08
N ASP A 41 -16.19 -8.87 -7.92
CA ASP A 41 -15.72 -9.70 -9.03
C ASP A 41 -16.81 -9.92 -10.08
N ARG A 42 -18.06 -10.16 -9.67
CA ARG A 42 -19.20 -10.25 -10.59
C ARG A 42 -19.50 -8.94 -11.30
N PHE A 43 -19.42 -7.82 -10.59
CA PHE A 43 -19.53 -6.50 -11.19
C PHE A 43 -18.48 -6.31 -12.30
N CYS A 44 -17.24 -6.62 -12.02
CA CYS A 44 -16.17 -6.51 -13.02
C CYS A 44 -16.37 -7.45 -14.20
N ALA A 45 -16.80 -8.69 -13.95
CA ALA A 45 -17.10 -9.67 -14.99
C ALA A 45 -18.23 -9.20 -15.92
N THR A 46 -19.27 -8.60 -15.35
CA THR A 46 -20.42 -8.08 -16.11
C THR A 46 -20.05 -6.89 -16.98
N ASN A 47 -19.25 -5.97 -16.45
CA ASN A 47 -19.01 -4.64 -17.03
C ASN A 47 -17.65 -4.51 -17.70
N ASN A 48 -16.89 -5.59 -17.85
CA ASN A 48 -15.50 -5.57 -18.35
C ASN A 48 -14.65 -4.54 -17.59
N ALA A 49 -14.80 -4.51 -16.27
CA ALA A 49 -14.12 -3.59 -15.38
C ALA A 49 -12.89 -4.23 -14.71
N VAL A 50 -12.06 -3.41 -14.11
CA VAL A 50 -10.91 -3.82 -13.31
C VAL A 50 -10.90 -3.08 -11.99
N VAL A 51 -10.18 -3.62 -11.02
CA VAL A 51 -9.97 -3.01 -9.70
C VAL A 51 -8.55 -2.48 -9.62
N PHE A 52 -8.41 -1.16 -9.71
CA PHE A 52 -7.16 -0.47 -9.44
C PHE A 52 -6.99 -0.29 -7.93
N CYS A 53 -5.88 -0.71 -7.39
CA CYS A 53 -5.64 -0.66 -5.97
C CYS A 53 -4.15 -0.62 -5.64
N ASP A 54 -3.86 -0.35 -4.39
CA ASP A 54 -2.58 -0.59 -3.76
C ASP A 54 -2.72 -1.63 -2.63
N HIS A 55 -1.66 -1.84 -1.85
CA HIS A 55 -1.69 -2.82 -0.77
C HIS A 55 -2.65 -2.47 0.36
N THR A 56 -3.01 -1.19 0.55
CA THR A 56 -3.94 -0.76 1.61
C THR A 56 -5.39 -1.13 1.32
N SER A 57 -5.70 -1.52 0.09
CA SER A 57 -7.05 -1.90 -0.34
C SER A 57 -7.57 -3.18 0.32
N ALA A 58 -6.69 -4.05 0.78
CA ALA A 58 -6.99 -5.41 1.23
C ALA A 58 -7.73 -6.30 0.21
N TYR A 59 -8.04 -5.79 -0.98
CA TYR A 59 -8.71 -6.55 -2.03
C TYR A 59 -7.75 -7.57 -2.67
N LYS A 60 -8.18 -8.82 -2.75
CA LYS A 60 -7.42 -9.95 -3.29
C LYS A 60 -8.21 -10.75 -4.35
N GLY A 61 -9.27 -10.14 -4.89
CA GLY A 61 -10.13 -10.79 -5.90
C GLY A 61 -9.47 -10.90 -7.28
N LYS A 62 -10.19 -11.53 -8.19
CA LYS A 62 -9.74 -11.86 -9.55
C LYS A 62 -9.33 -10.63 -10.36
N TYR A 63 -10.03 -9.50 -10.18
CA TYR A 63 -9.88 -8.31 -11.03
C TYR A 63 -8.86 -7.30 -10.51
N ARG A 64 -8.03 -7.70 -9.53
CA ARG A 64 -6.97 -6.89 -8.94
C ARG A 64 -5.92 -6.47 -9.97
N VAL A 65 -5.65 -5.18 -10.01
CA VAL A 65 -4.51 -4.58 -10.72
C VAL A 65 -3.78 -3.69 -9.74
N LEU A 66 -2.56 -4.09 -9.37
CA LEU A 66 -1.68 -3.25 -8.55
C LEU A 66 -1.22 -2.06 -9.41
N TYR A 67 -1.71 -0.87 -9.06
CA TYR A 67 -1.70 0.27 -9.98
C TYR A 67 -0.47 1.16 -9.87
N SER A 68 0.23 1.17 -8.73
CA SER A 68 1.30 2.13 -8.44
C SER A 68 2.45 2.10 -9.44
N LEU A 69 2.87 0.93 -9.88
CA LEU A 69 3.95 0.80 -10.88
C LEU A 69 3.56 1.43 -12.22
N VAL A 70 2.33 1.20 -12.67
CA VAL A 70 1.81 1.76 -13.92
C VAL A 70 1.69 3.29 -13.80
N ALA A 71 1.11 3.76 -12.71
CA ALA A 71 0.84 5.18 -12.48
C ALA A 71 2.11 6.02 -12.28
N SER A 72 3.22 5.41 -11.84
CA SER A 72 4.48 6.11 -11.61
C SER A 72 5.27 6.42 -12.89
N GLN A 73 4.80 5.95 -14.06
CA GLN A 73 5.49 6.17 -15.33
C GLN A 73 5.20 7.57 -15.87
N ASP A 74 6.22 8.42 -15.95
CA ASP A 74 6.05 9.81 -16.41
C ASP A 74 6.05 9.93 -17.95
N THR A 75 6.78 9.08 -18.62
CA THR A 75 6.97 9.14 -20.08
C THR A 75 6.04 8.21 -20.87
N LEU A 76 5.45 7.24 -20.19
CA LEU A 76 4.56 6.26 -20.82
C LEU A 76 3.12 6.77 -20.78
N GLN A 77 2.55 7.06 -21.96
CA GLN A 77 1.10 7.26 -22.06
C GLN A 77 0.43 5.89 -22.01
N VAL A 78 -0.32 5.63 -20.95
CA VAL A 78 -1.02 4.38 -20.75
C VAL A 78 -2.51 4.62 -20.94
N ASP A 79 -3.06 4.10 -22.03
CA ASP A 79 -4.49 4.24 -22.37
C ASP A 79 -5.43 3.67 -21.30
N MET A 80 -4.96 2.70 -20.51
CA MET A 80 -5.72 2.12 -19.40
C MET A 80 -6.10 3.13 -18.30
N ASN A 81 -5.43 4.29 -18.23
CA ASN A 81 -5.65 5.31 -17.21
C ASN A 81 -6.85 6.23 -17.50
N ASN A 82 -7.39 6.19 -18.72
CA ASN A 82 -8.48 7.07 -19.14
C ASN A 82 -9.80 6.28 -19.15
N LEU A 83 -10.64 6.55 -18.16
CA LEU A 83 -11.89 5.82 -17.95
C LEU A 83 -13.12 6.63 -18.41
N ASP A 84 -14.15 5.95 -18.82
CA ASP A 84 -15.48 6.54 -19.00
C ASP A 84 -16.18 6.67 -17.65
N LEU A 85 -16.02 5.67 -16.76
CA LEU A 85 -16.54 5.68 -15.41
C LEU A 85 -15.49 5.13 -14.43
N LEU A 86 -15.31 5.83 -13.31
CA LEU A 86 -14.55 5.37 -12.15
C LEU A 86 -15.48 5.24 -10.95
N ILE A 87 -15.55 4.05 -10.39
CA ILE A 87 -16.18 3.80 -9.09
C ILE A 87 -15.10 3.95 -8.03
N HIS A 88 -15.31 4.86 -7.09
CA HIS A 88 -14.36 5.14 -6.02
C HIS A 88 -14.91 4.64 -4.69
N ILE A 89 -14.21 3.69 -4.08
CA ILE A 89 -14.50 3.15 -2.76
C ILE A 89 -13.25 3.18 -1.86
N GLY A 90 -13.45 2.98 -0.57
CA GLY A 90 -12.37 3.04 0.41
C GLY A 90 -11.94 4.47 0.74
N GLU A 91 -10.92 4.58 1.60
CA GLU A 91 -10.41 5.82 2.15
C GLU A 91 -9.10 6.26 1.46
N ILE A 92 -8.54 7.36 1.90
CA ILE A 92 -7.26 7.86 1.38
C ILE A 92 -6.17 6.83 1.65
N SER A 93 -5.43 6.45 0.59
CA SER A 93 -4.35 5.46 0.68
C SER A 93 -2.96 6.06 0.91
N GLY A 94 -2.80 7.36 0.73
CA GLY A 94 -1.49 8.01 0.76
C GLY A 94 -0.74 8.05 -0.57
N GLU A 95 -1.29 7.41 -1.62
CA GLU A 95 -0.69 7.29 -2.96
C GLU A 95 -1.16 8.39 -3.93
N TYR A 96 -1.14 9.64 -3.50
CA TYR A 96 -1.66 10.76 -4.30
C TYR A 96 -1.02 10.94 -5.67
N GLY A 97 0.28 10.66 -5.79
CA GLY A 97 0.98 10.77 -7.06
C GLY A 97 0.42 9.81 -8.10
N CYS A 98 0.14 8.59 -7.68
CA CYS A 98 -0.44 7.55 -8.51
C CYS A 98 -1.89 7.84 -8.89
N LEU A 99 -2.69 8.31 -7.95
CA LEU A 99 -4.08 8.65 -8.16
C LEU A 99 -4.29 9.74 -9.21
N ARG A 100 -3.38 10.72 -9.28
CA ARG A 100 -3.46 11.81 -10.25
C ARG A 100 -3.34 11.37 -11.70
N LYS A 101 -2.77 10.19 -11.95
CA LYS A 101 -2.64 9.61 -13.30
C LYS A 101 -3.92 8.93 -13.77
N LEU A 102 -4.81 8.57 -12.86
CA LEU A 102 -6.09 7.95 -13.19
C LEU A 102 -7.12 9.04 -13.48
N THR A 103 -7.63 9.07 -14.70
CA THR A 103 -8.62 10.05 -15.14
C THR A 103 -9.92 9.37 -15.53
N ALA A 104 -11.04 10.05 -15.35
CA ALA A 104 -12.34 9.54 -15.71
C ALA A 104 -13.25 10.68 -16.20
N LYS A 105 -14.20 10.37 -17.08
CA LYS A 105 -15.24 11.32 -17.46
C LYS A 105 -16.20 11.57 -16.31
N ASN A 106 -16.60 10.49 -15.62
CA ASN A 106 -17.50 10.50 -14.47
C ASN A 106 -16.92 9.67 -13.34
N VAL A 107 -17.14 10.10 -12.11
CA VAL A 107 -16.77 9.40 -10.88
C VAL A 107 -18.01 9.18 -10.03
N TRP A 108 -18.21 7.97 -9.58
CA TRP A 108 -19.24 7.59 -8.62
C TRP A 108 -18.57 7.15 -7.33
N ARG A 109 -18.93 7.78 -6.23
CA ARG A 109 -18.46 7.40 -4.89
C ARG A 109 -19.48 6.48 -4.23
N VAL A 110 -19.02 5.37 -3.65
CA VAL A 110 -19.86 4.45 -2.89
C VAL A 110 -19.29 4.30 -1.49
N ASN A 111 -20.07 4.66 -0.47
CA ASN A 111 -19.77 4.37 0.93
C ASN A 111 -21.03 4.51 1.80
N GLU A 112 -20.98 3.93 3.01
CA GLU A 112 -22.14 3.91 3.91
C GLU A 112 -22.41 5.26 4.58
N ASP A 113 -21.40 6.12 4.74
CA ASP A 113 -21.55 7.42 5.40
C ASP A 113 -21.98 8.54 4.45
N GLY A 114 -22.01 8.27 3.15
CA GLY A 114 -22.42 9.25 2.14
C GLY A 114 -21.48 10.44 1.98
N GLU A 115 -20.23 10.34 2.42
CA GLU A 115 -19.25 11.42 2.31
C GLU A 115 -18.95 11.77 0.86
N MET A 116 -19.04 13.05 0.53
CA MET A 116 -18.71 13.58 -0.79
C MET A 116 -17.21 13.79 -0.93
N ARG A 117 -16.50 12.78 -1.45
CA ARG A 117 -15.07 12.87 -1.78
C ARG A 117 -14.89 13.01 -3.28
N ASP A 118 -14.43 14.15 -3.71
CA ASP A 118 -14.20 14.47 -5.12
C ASP A 118 -12.71 14.62 -5.44
N PHE A 119 -11.93 13.63 -5.08
CA PHE A 119 -10.49 13.64 -5.35
C PHE A 119 -10.18 13.77 -6.85
N PHE A 120 -10.95 13.11 -7.70
CA PHE A 120 -10.77 13.09 -9.15
C PHE A 120 -11.40 14.31 -9.85
N ARG A 121 -12.10 15.19 -9.12
CA ARG A 121 -12.77 16.39 -9.63
C ARG A 121 -13.80 16.12 -10.72
N ARG A 122 -14.44 14.96 -10.68
CA ARG A 122 -15.46 14.49 -11.64
C ARG A 122 -16.60 13.76 -10.94
N LEU A 123 -16.76 13.94 -9.64
CA LEU A 123 -17.83 13.31 -8.87
C LEU A 123 -19.20 13.71 -9.40
N GLU A 124 -20.03 12.73 -9.73
CA GLU A 124 -21.37 12.86 -10.25
C GLU A 124 -22.41 12.32 -9.28
N TYR A 125 -22.19 11.12 -8.75
CA TYR A 125 -23.06 10.46 -7.79
C TYR A 125 -22.31 10.05 -6.53
N VAL A 126 -23.01 10.15 -5.39
CA VAL A 126 -22.64 9.53 -4.12
C VAL A 126 -23.71 8.51 -3.77
N PHE A 127 -23.35 7.23 -3.76
CA PHE A 127 -24.21 6.14 -3.34
C PHE A 127 -23.99 5.90 -1.85
N GLU A 128 -24.96 6.33 -1.03
CA GLU A 128 -24.94 6.13 0.42
C GLU A 128 -25.55 4.77 0.75
N MET A 129 -24.72 3.75 0.67
CA MET A 129 -25.11 2.35 0.87
C MET A 129 -23.87 1.46 1.05
N PRO A 130 -24.04 0.23 1.55
CA PRO A 130 -22.98 -0.78 1.52
C PRO A 130 -22.49 -1.04 0.08
N GLU A 131 -21.19 -1.19 -0.09
CA GLU A 131 -20.57 -1.47 -1.40
C GLU A 131 -21.15 -2.73 -2.05
N GLN A 132 -21.44 -3.76 -1.26
CA GLN A 132 -22.03 -5.00 -1.75
C GLN A 132 -23.36 -4.75 -2.44
N VAL A 133 -24.23 -3.90 -1.90
CA VAL A 133 -25.52 -3.55 -2.50
C VAL A 133 -25.34 -2.91 -3.88
N PHE A 134 -24.40 -1.97 -3.97
CA PHE A 134 -24.06 -1.31 -5.23
C PHE A 134 -23.57 -2.30 -6.29
N PHE A 135 -22.58 -3.12 -5.95
CA PHE A 135 -21.98 -4.05 -6.91
C PHE A 135 -22.95 -5.16 -7.31
N GLU A 136 -23.75 -5.68 -6.41
CA GLU A 136 -24.78 -6.67 -6.74
C GLU A 136 -25.85 -6.11 -7.66
N TYR A 137 -26.24 -4.85 -7.49
CA TYR A 137 -27.22 -4.21 -8.38
C TYR A 137 -26.73 -4.14 -9.83
N TYR A 138 -25.47 -3.75 -10.04
CA TYR A 138 -24.90 -3.59 -11.38
C TYR A 138 -24.24 -4.86 -11.94
N ALA A 139 -24.26 -5.96 -11.20
CA ALA A 139 -23.83 -7.26 -11.67
C ALA A 139 -25.02 -8.02 -12.26
N GLN A 140 -24.84 -8.67 -13.43
CA GLN A 140 -25.84 -9.53 -14.04
C GLN A 140 -25.46 -10.99 -13.86
N GLU A 141 -26.41 -11.82 -13.44
CA GLU A 141 -26.22 -13.26 -13.38
C GLU A 141 -26.32 -13.89 -14.76
N GLY A 142 -25.51 -14.94 -15.02
CA GLY A 142 -25.59 -15.75 -16.22
C GLY A 142 -25.03 -15.12 -17.50
N THR A 143 -24.39 -13.95 -17.41
CA THR A 143 -23.67 -13.36 -18.55
C THR A 143 -22.27 -13.94 -18.70
N LYS A 144 -21.77 -13.99 -19.96
CA LYS A 144 -20.38 -14.33 -20.22
C LYS A 144 -19.47 -13.34 -19.48
N ALA A 145 -18.53 -13.86 -18.71
CA ALA A 145 -17.55 -13.02 -18.03
C ALA A 145 -16.64 -12.31 -19.03
N PHE A 146 -16.50 -11.00 -18.85
CA PHE A 146 -15.55 -10.19 -19.61
C PHE A 146 -14.29 -9.99 -18.79
N ASP A 147 -13.14 -10.19 -19.39
CA ASP A 147 -11.83 -10.01 -18.76
C ASP A 147 -10.77 -9.37 -19.70
N GLU A 148 -11.19 -8.88 -20.85
CA GLU A 148 -10.26 -8.29 -21.82
C GLU A 148 -9.49 -7.10 -21.23
N TYR A 149 -10.18 -6.22 -20.51
CA TYR A 149 -9.54 -5.08 -19.88
C TYR A 149 -8.57 -5.50 -18.77
N LEU A 150 -8.95 -6.49 -17.97
CA LEU A 150 -8.07 -7.09 -16.96
C LEU A 150 -6.79 -7.64 -17.58
N LEU A 151 -6.92 -8.43 -18.64
CA LEU A 151 -5.76 -9.03 -19.33
C LEU A 151 -4.81 -7.97 -19.89
N ARG A 152 -5.35 -6.89 -20.47
CA ARG A 152 -4.53 -5.76 -20.95
C ARG A 152 -3.80 -5.06 -19.80
N CYS A 153 -4.49 -4.83 -18.68
CA CYS A 153 -3.89 -4.21 -17.50
C CYS A 153 -2.80 -5.08 -16.89
N GLN A 154 -3.03 -6.39 -16.77
CA GLN A 154 -2.05 -7.34 -16.25
C GLN A 154 -0.84 -7.46 -17.18
N ALA A 155 -1.04 -7.48 -18.49
CA ALA A 155 0.05 -7.49 -19.46
C ALA A 155 0.91 -6.21 -19.36
N MET A 156 0.29 -5.05 -19.17
CA MET A 156 1.01 -3.79 -18.97
C MET A 156 1.83 -3.80 -17.68
N TYR A 157 1.22 -4.22 -16.57
CA TYR A 157 1.93 -4.37 -15.30
C TYR A 157 3.14 -5.30 -15.46
N GLN A 158 2.96 -6.47 -16.06
CA GLN A 158 4.04 -7.43 -16.25
C GLN A 158 5.15 -6.90 -17.16
N LYS A 159 4.78 -6.19 -18.23
CA LYS A 159 5.75 -5.52 -19.10
C LYS A 159 6.60 -4.51 -18.33
N LEU A 160 5.97 -3.67 -17.52
CA LEU A 160 6.68 -2.68 -16.71
C LEU A 160 7.51 -3.34 -15.61
N TYR A 161 6.99 -4.35 -14.95
CA TYR A 161 7.74 -5.10 -13.95
C TYR A 161 9.04 -5.70 -14.52
N ASN A 162 8.96 -6.30 -15.70
CA ASN A 162 10.12 -6.88 -16.39
C ASN A 162 11.10 -5.81 -16.90
N ALA A 163 10.62 -4.60 -17.15
CA ALA A 163 11.42 -3.47 -17.61
C ALA A 163 12.07 -2.67 -16.46
N VAL A 164 11.77 -2.97 -15.20
CA VAL A 164 12.40 -2.31 -14.06
C VAL A 164 13.92 -2.56 -14.12
N PRO A 165 14.75 -1.50 -14.24
CA PRO A 165 16.18 -1.66 -14.33
C PRO A 165 16.80 -2.19 -13.03
N GLU A 166 18.09 -2.48 -13.06
CA GLU A 166 18.81 -2.73 -11.81
C GLU A 166 18.78 -1.46 -10.96
N LEU A 167 18.17 -1.57 -9.79
CA LEU A 167 17.99 -0.47 -8.87
C LEU A 167 19.21 -0.32 -7.94
N PRO A 168 19.51 0.89 -7.46
CA PRO A 168 20.48 1.07 -6.38
C PRO A 168 19.97 0.39 -5.10
N PHE A 169 20.90 0.11 -4.18
CA PHE A 169 20.54 -0.43 -2.86
C PHE A 169 19.66 0.57 -2.11
N SER A 170 18.40 0.24 -1.95
CA SER A 170 17.34 1.15 -1.48
C SER A 170 16.13 0.35 -1.00
N ASN A 171 15.20 1.02 -0.32
CA ASN A 171 13.92 0.42 0.06
C ASN A 171 13.17 -0.18 -1.16
N LEU A 172 13.23 0.50 -2.30
CA LEU A 172 12.61 0.01 -3.54
C LEU A 172 13.28 -1.28 -4.06
N TRP A 173 14.61 -1.35 -4.05
CA TRP A 173 15.33 -2.58 -4.41
C TRP A 173 15.00 -3.74 -3.48
N ILE A 174 14.92 -3.46 -2.17
CA ILE A 174 14.57 -4.45 -1.15
C ILE A 174 13.14 -4.95 -1.37
N ALA A 175 12.20 -4.05 -1.62
CA ALA A 175 10.81 -4.40 -1.93
C ALA A 175 10.73 -5.34 -3.13
N LYS A 176 11.41 -5.00 -4.23
CA LYS A 176 11.48 -5.87 -5.42
C LYS A 176 12.04 -7.25 -5.10
N ARG A 177 13.03 -7.33 -4.21
CA ARG A 177 13.71 -8.58 -3.86
C ARG A 177 12.90 -9.46 -2.92
N MET A 178 12.15 -8.85 -1.99
CA MET A 178 11.52 -9.54 -0.88
C MET A 178 10.01 -9.76 -1.03
N ALA A 179 9.30 -8.87 -1.71
CA ALA A 179 7.84 -8.82 -1.63
C ALA A 179 7.18 -10.18 -1.91
N MET A 180 7.50 -10.81 -3.04
CA MET A 180 6.96 -12.13 -3.39
C MET A 180 7.55 -13.31 -2.61
N LYS A 181 8.57 -13.06 -1.79
CA LYS A 181 9.22 -14.10 -0.96
C LYS A 181 8.72 -14.10 0.48
N LEU A 182 7.80 -13.21 0.83
CA LEU A 182 7.16 -13.24 2.14
C LEU A 182 6.48 -14.59 2.34
N PRO A 183 6.62 -15.21 3.52
CA PRO A 183 5.95 -16.47 3.82
C PRO A 183 4.44 -16.39 3.66
N GLU A 184 3.86 -17.47 3.14
CA GLU A 184 2.40 -17.60 3.05
C GLU A 184 1.74 -17.36 4.41
N ASN A 185 0.58 -16.73 4.39
CA ASN A 185 -0.21 -16.35 5.57
C ASN A 185 0.48 -15.39 6.54
N SER A 186 1.61 -14.81 6.19
CA SER A 186 2.21 -13.75 7.01
C SER A 186 1.43 -12.44 6.92
N VAL A 187 1.76 -11.51 7.80
CA VAL A 187 1.20 -10.15 7.84
C VAL A 187 2.32 -9.15 7.61
N LEU A 188 2.07 -8.15 6.80
CA LEU A 188 3.02 -7.08 6.49
C LEU A 188 2.44 -5.73 6.91
N HIS A 189 3.15 -5.03 7.80
CA HIS A 189 2.89 -3.63 8.11
C HIS A 189 3.91 -2.75 7.41
N LEU A 190 3.44 -1.73 6.69
CA LEU A 190 4.28 -0.77 5.98
C LEU A 190 4.16 0.59 6.65
N GLY A 191 5.30 1.21 6.94
CA GLY A 191 5.33 2.62 7.29
C GLY A 191 4.77 3.46 6.16
N ILE A 192 4.00 4.50 6.50
CA ILE A 192 3.44 5.41 5.49
C ILE A 192 4.55 6.10 4.69
N LEU A 193 4.17 6.71 3.58
CA LEU A 193 5.05 7.45 2.66
C LEU A 193 6.05 6.51 1.98
N ASN A 194 7.35 6.65 2.22
CA ASN A 194 8.36 6.00 1.40
C ASN A 194 8.31 4.46 1.41
N SER A 195 8.12 3.83 2.55
CA SER A 195 8.00 2.35 2.62
C SER A 195 6.75 1.85 1.91
N LEU A 196 5.59 2.45 2.18
CA LEU A 196 4.34 2.10 1.51
C LEU A 196 4.46 2.29 -0.01
N ARG A 197 4.96 3.43 -0.48
CA ARG A 197 5.12 3.72 -1.91
C ARG A 197 6.07 2.76 -2.60
N SER A 198 7.21 2.45 -1.98
CA SER A 198 8.18 1.52 -2.55
C SER A 198 7.63 0.09 -2.69
N TRP A 199 6.92 -0.37 -1.67
CA TRP A 199 6.36 -1.72 -1.65
C TRP A 199 5.08 -1.84 -2.49
N ASN A 200 4.35 -0.76 -2.71
CA ASN A 200 3.19 -0.74 -3.60
C ASN A 200 3.52 -0.99 -5.08
N PHE A 201 4.78 -0.96 -5.47
CA PHE A 201 5.17 -1.31 -6.84
C PHE A 201 5.17 -2.82 -7.11
N PHE A 202 5.25 -3.64 -6.07
CA PHE A 202 5.46 -5.07 -6.23
C PHE A 202 4.40 -5.88 -5.46
N GLU A 203 3.86 -6.90 -6.13
CA GLU A 203 2.91 -7.82 -5.51
C GLU A 203 3.57 -8.60 -4.36
N VAL A 204 2.71 -9.04 -3.43
CA VAL A 204 3.03 -10.00 -2.38
C VAL A 204 2.22 -11.28 -2.61
N PRO A 205 2.56 -12.40 -1.98
CA PRO A 205 1.73 -13.61 -2.03
C PRO A 205 0.28 -13.30 -1.63
N THR A 206 -0.68 -13.90 -2.31
CA THR A 206 -2.12 -13.60 -2.13
C THR A 206 -2.59 -13.79 -0.68
N SER A 207 -1.99 -14.73 0.03
CA SER A 207 -2.31 -15.01 1.44
C SER A 207 -1.74 -14.00 2.44
N VAL A 208 -0.84 -13.11 2.00
CA VAL A 208 -0.25 -12.08 2.86
C VAL A 208 -1.20 -10.90 3.02
N SER A 209 -1.54 -10.58 4.26
CA SER A 209 -2.33 -9.38 4.59
C SER A 209 -1.42 -8.18 4.78
N VAL A 210 -1.74 -7.05 4.15
CA VAL A 210 -0.91 -5.83 4.21
C VAL A 210 -1.67 -4.69 4.85
N TYR A 211 -1.03 -3.98 5.77
CA TYR A 211 -1.59 -2.84 6.50
C TYR A 211 -0.64 -1.65 6.51
N SER A 212 -1.19 -0.46 6.58
CA SER A 212 -0.45 0.79 6.79
C SER A 212 -1.32 1.81 7.51
N ASN A 213 -0.74 2.60 8.40
CA ASN A 213 -1.45 3.62 9.18
C ASN A 213 -1.65 4.91 8.35
N VAL A 214 -2.51 4.88 7.36
CA VAL A 214 -2.67 6.00 6.42
C VAL A 214 -3.71 7.04 6.85
N GLY A 215 -4.54 6.74 7.85
CA GLY A 215 -5.66 7.61 8.24
C GLY A 215 -5.26 9.01 8.69
N GLY A 216 -4.21 9.15 9.47
CA GLY A 216 -3.73 10.42 10.01
C GLY A 216 -2.43 10.95 9.38
N PHE A 217 -1.83 10.24 8.46
CA PHE A 217 -0.52 10.53 7.87
C PHE A 217 0.64 10.73 8.86
N GLY A 218 0.46 10.32 10.14
CA GLY A 218 1.52 10.32 11.13
C GLY A 218 2.50 9.17 10.90
N ILE A 219 3.80 9.44 11.00
CA ILE A 219 4.84 8.41 10.91
C ILE A 219 5.08 7.70 12.24
N ASP A 220 4.57 8.26 13.32
CA ASP A 220 4.55 7.71 14.67
C ASP A 220 3.49 6.61 14.82
N GLY A 221 3.74 5.60 15.63
CA GLY A 221 2.77 4.55 15.95
C GLY A 221 2.73 3.35 14.97
N GLY A 222 3.52 3.35 13.89
CA GLY A 222 3.56 2.23 12.96
C GLY A 222 4.12 0.94 13.56
N VAL A 223 5.20 1.05 14.33
CA VAL A 223 5.80 -0.09 15.04
C VAL A 223 4.86 -0.58 16.14
N SER A 224 4.20 0.31 16.87
CA SER A 224 3.19 -0.03 17.88
C SER A 224 2.02 -0.80 17.28
N SER A 225 1.55 -0.40 16.09
CA SER A 225 0.49 -1.11 15.36
C SER A 225 0.92 -2.53 14.98
N LEU A 226 2.15 -2.70 14.49
CA LEU A 226 2.72 -4.03 14.19
C LEU A 226 2.77 -4.91 15.45
N ILE A 227 3.31 -4.40 16.54
CA ILE A 227 3.44 -5.16 17.78
C ILE A 227 2.05 -5.54 18.32
N GLY A 228 1.11 -4.60 18.37
CA GLY A 228 -0.27 -4.88 18.80
C GLY A 228 -0.95 -5.94 17.94
N ALA A 229 -0.82 -5.85 16.63
CA ALA A 229 -1.39 -6.83 15.70
C ALA A 229 -0.78 -8.23 15.91
N SER A 230 0.50 -8.32 16.22
CA SER A 230 1.21 -9.60 16.42
C SER A 230 0.67 -10.44 17.59
N TRP A 231 -0.10 -9.84 18.48
CA TRP A 231 -0.72 -10.54 19.62
C TRP A 231 -2.01 -11.27 19.24
N VAL A 232 -2.66 -10.86 18.15
CA VAL A 232 -3.96 -11.40 17.73
C VAL A 232 -3.83 -12.85 17.30
N ASP A 233 -2.81 -13.17 16.52
CA ASP A 233 -2.53 -14.54 16.08
C ASP A 233 -1.04 -14.85 16.18
N LYS A 234 -0.67 -15.50 17.26
CA LYS A 234 0.72 -15.88 17.53
C LYS A 234 1.27 -16.97 16.60
N LYS A 235 0.43 -17.58 15.78
CA LYS A 235 0.85 -18.58 14.79
C LYS A 235 1.31 -17.96 13.47
N ARG A 236 0.98 -16.69 13.25
CA ARG A 236 1.40 -15.93 12.06
C ARG A 236 2.68 -15.15 12.32
N ILE A 237 3.47 -14.95 11.28
CA ILE A 237 4.64 -14.08 11.30
C ILE A 237 4.23 -12.68 10.88
N TYR A 238 4.62 -11.70 11.65
CA TYR A 238 4.29 -10.28 11.44
C TYR A 238 5.54 -9.52 11.05
N PHE A 239 5.59 -9.12 9.78
CA PHE A 239 6.65 -8.28 9.21
C PHE A 239 6.27 -6.81 9.29
N GLY A 240 7.23 -5.96 9.61
CA GLY A 240 7.10 -4.52 9.50
C GLY A 240 8.25 -3.94 8.71
N VAL A 241 7.97 -2.97 7.85
CA VAL A 241 8.98 -2.21 7.10
C VAL A 241 8.80 -0.74 7.42
N PHE A 242 9.79 -0.16 8.09
CA PHE A 242 9.75 1.23 8.55
C PHE A 242 11.05 1.95 8.22
N GLY A 243 10.92 3.23 7.90
CA GLY A 243 12.06 4.14 7.85
C GLY A 243 12.60 4.43 9.26
N ASP A 244 13.82 4.90 9.32
CA ASP A 244 14.51 5.22 10.57
C ASP A 244 13.80 6.29 11.40
N LEU A 245 13.33 7.36 10.78
CA LEU A 245 12.62 8.42 11.50
C LEU A 245 11.34 7.88 12.16
N ALA A 246 10.53 7.12 11.42
CA ALA A 246 9.34 6.47 11.96
C ALA A 246 9.67 5.49 13.10
N PHE A 247 10.74 4.72 12.94
CA PHE A 247 11.22 3.81 13.96
C PHE A 247 11.60 4.54 15.26
N PHE A 248 12.38 5.62 15.16
CA PHE A 248 12.84 6.35 16.34
C PHE A 248 11.72 7.08 17.08
N TYR A 249 10.65 7.46 16.42
CA TYR A 249 9.46 7.99 17.09
C TYR A 249 8.73 6.95 17.95
N ASP A 250 8.83 5.67 17.61
CA ASP A 250 8.01 4.61 18.20
C ASP A 250 8.85 3.43 18.76
N MET A 251 10.15 3.58 18.83
CA MET A 251 11.08 2.50 19.21
C MET A 251 10.84 1.96 20.62
N ASN A 252 10.31 2.75 21.53
CA ASN A 252 10.08 2.35 22.92
C ASN A 252 9.10 1.18 23.04
N VAL A 253 8.22 0.95 22.06
CA VAL A 253 7.29 -0.19 22.08
C VAL A 253 8.01 -1.54 22.06
N LEU A 254 9.22 -1.61 21.52
CA LEU A 254 10.04 -2.84 21.50
C LEU A 254 10.40 -3.34 22.90
N GLY A 255 10.38 -2.46 23.89
CA GLY A 255 10.55 -2.80 25.32
C GLY A 255 9.32 -3.43 25.96
N ASN A 256 8.21 -3.58 25.23
CA ASN A 256 7.01 -4.21 25.76
C ASN A 256 7.22 -5.70 26.02
N ARG A 257 6.92 -6.15 27.25
CA ARG A 257 7.10 -7.54 27.68
C ARG A 257 6.33 -8.59 26.87
N HIS A 258 5.36 -8.17 26.07
CA HIS A 258 4.52 -9.06 25.25
C HIS A 258 5.00 -9.21 23.82
N VAL A 259 6.11 -8.58 23.44
CA VAL A 259 6.71 -8.79 22.11
C VAL A 259 7.11 -10.24 21.95
N GLY A 260 6.56 -10.91 20.95
CA GLY A 260 6.76 -12.33 20.69
C GLY A 260 7.77 -12.62 19.59
N ASN A 261 8.15 -13.90 19.46
CA ASN A 261 9.12 -14.39 18.47
C ASN A 261 8.59 -14.33 17.03
N ASN A 262 7.31 -14.01 16.86
CA ASN A 262 6.66 -13.88 15.55
C ASN A 262 6.81 -12.49 14.92
N VAL A 263 7.57 -11.60 15.53
CA VAL A 263 7.83 -10.24 15.03
C VAL A 263 9.12 -10.22 14.20
N ARG A 264 9.03 -9.65 13.00
CA ARG A 264 10.13 -9.42 12.06
C ARG A 264 10.13 -7.96 11.64
N LEU A 265 11.04 -7.17 12.17
CA LEU A 265 11.13 -5.75 11.91
C LEU A 265 12.27 -5.44 10.95
N LEU A 266 11.94 -4.89 9.77
CA LEU A 266 12.89 -4.38 8.78
C LEU A 266 12.97 -2.87 8.93
N LEU A 267 14.13 -2.39 9.36
CA LEU A 267 14.42 -0.97 9.53
C LEU A 267 15.27 -0.47 8.37
N ILE A 268 14.73 0.44 7.57
CA ILE A 268 15.47 1.11 6.50
C ILE A 268 16.07 2.40 7.07
N ASN A 269 17.36 2.37 7.33
CA ASN A 269 18.11 3.50 7.90
C ASN A 269 18.93 4.21 6.83
N ASN A 270 18.40 5.32 6.32
CA ASN A 270 19.10 6.19 5.38
C ASN A 270 19.53 7.52 6.01
N GLY A 271 19.23 7.74 7.27
CA GLY A 271 19.58 8.93 8.04
C GLY A 271 18.81 10.20 7.70
N VAL A 272 17.81 10.12 6.83
CA VAL A 272 17.07 11.29 6.35
C VAL A 272 15.55 11.05 6.30
N GLY A 273 14.76 12.11 6.45
CA GLY A 273 13.34 12.13 6.12
C GLY A 273 13.17 12.31 4.61
N VAL A 274 13.07 11.23 3.86
CA VAL A 274 13.08 11.23 2.38
C VAL A 274 11.96 12.06 1.78
N GLU A 275 10.80 12.15 2.42
CA GLU A 275 9.63 12.89 1.91
C GLU A 275 9.99 14.34 1.57
N PHE A 276 10.73 15.01 2.42
CA PHE A 276 11.11 16.42 2.23
C PHE A 276 12.18 16.62 1.14
N LYS A 277 12.85 15.57 0.72
CA LYS A 277 13.89 15.58 -0.30
C LYS A 277 13.43 15.04 -1.66
N ASN A 278 12.17 14.61 -1.76
CA ASN A 278 11.59 14.20 -3.04
C ASN A 278 11.54 15.40 -4.00
N TYR A 279 11.93 15.20 -5.25
CA TYR A 279 12.04 16.27 -6.26
C TYR A 279 10.75 17.08 -6.48
N ASN A 280 9.60 16.49 -6.20
CA ASN A 280 8.28 17.13 -6.32
C ASN A 280 7.77 17.74 -5.01
N HIS A 281 8.55 17.68 -3.93
CA HIS A 281 8.20 18.29 -2.65
C HIS A 281 8.74 19.72 -2.57
N LEU A 282 7.94 20.65 -2.05
CA LEU A 282 8.37 22.05 -1.92
C LEU A 282 9.64 22.22 -1.07
N GLY A 283 9.83 21.36 -0.06
CA GLY A 283 11.03 21.34 0.77
C GLY A 283 12.33 21.06 -0.01
N ALA A 284 12.23 20.36 -1.14
CA ALA A 284 13.38 20.04 -1.97
C ALA A 284 14.02 21.29 -2.63
N LEU A 285 13.25 22.37 -2.78
CA LEU A 285 13.74 23.65 -3.32
C LEU A 285 14.81 24.30 -2.43
N PHE A 286 14.83 23.95 -1.14
CA PHE A 286 15.79 24.49 -0.19
C PHE A 286 17.05 23.66 -0.07
N GLY A 287 17.13 22.50 -0.75
CA GLY A 287 18.28 21.59 -0.68
C GLY A 287 18.66 21.25 0.77
N ASP A 288 19.95 21.27 1.10
CA ASP A 288 20.45 20.95 2.43
C ASP A 288 20.09 21.99 3.49
N GLU A 289 19.70 23.21 3.10
CA GLU A 289 19.23 24.22 4.05
C GLU A 289 17.94 23.79 4.78
N ALA A 290 17.11 22.95 4.17
CA ALA A 290 15.91 22.40 4.79
C ALA A 290 16.22 21.58 6.04
N ASP A 291 17.38 20.94 6.11
CA ASP A 291 17.78 20.07 7.22
C ASP A 291 17.92 20.80 8.56
N LYS A 292 18.04 22.13 8.52
CA LYS A 292 18.11 22.98 9.72
C LYS A 292 16.73 23.19 10.38
N TYR A 293 15.66 23.02 9.63
CA TYR A 293 14.32 23.44 10.04
C TYR A 293 13.30 22.30 10.11
N ILE A 294 13.55 21.21 9.44
CA ILE A 294 12.67 20.06 9.39
C ILE A 294 13.45 18.79 9.73
N ALA A 295 12.77 17.80 10.31
CA ALA A 295 13.37 16.53 10.70
C ALA A 295 13.72 15.65 9.47
N ALA A 296 14.43 16.23 8.51
CA ALA A 296 14.84 15.57 7.28
C ALA A 296 16.21 14.89 7.39
N ALA A 297 17.03 15.32 8.36
CA ALA A 297 18.34 14.74 8.64
C ALA A 297 18.74 14.99 10.09
N GLY A 298 19.80 14.35 10.53
CA GLY A 298 20.43 14.64 11.84
C GLY A 298 19.72 14.08 13.05
N HIS A 299 18.78 13.12 12.89
CA HIS A 299 18.18 12.40 14.02
C HIS A 299 19.19 11.44 14.70
N TYR A 300 18.77 10.80 15.80
CA TYR A 300 19.66 9.95 16.61
C TYR A 300 20.39 8.84 15.84
N GLY A 301 19.73 8.22 14.84
CA GLY A 301 20.30 7.14 14.04
C GLY A 301 21.53 7.53 13.25
N ASN A 302 21.73 8.82 12.96
CA ASN A 302 22.91 9.32 12.27
C ASN A 302 24.13 9.47 13.19
N LYS A 303 23.94 9.41 14.50
CA LYS A 303 25.03 9.61 15.46
C LYS A 303 25.83 8.35 15.74
N SER A 304 25.20 7.18 15.61
CA SER A 304 25.85 5.90 15.88
C SER A 304 25.23 4.78 15.07
N ARG A 305 26.04 4.09 14.29
CA ARG A 305 25.64 2.85 13.57
C ARG A 305 25.34 1.68 14.53
N ASN A 306 25.74 1.78 15.78
CA ASN A 306 25.55 0.72 16.78
C ASN A 306 24.33 0.96 17.67
N LEU A 307 23.67 2.12 17.57
CA LEU A 307 22.56 2.47 18.47
C LEU A 307 21.44 1.44 18.42
N VAL A 308 20.94 1.15 17.22
CA VAL A 308 19.84 0.20 17.04
C VAL A 308 20.26 -1.21 17.41
N ARG A 309 21.48 -1.61 17.05
CA ARG A 309 22.02 -2.92 17.42
C ARG A 309 22.00 -3.13 18.93
N HIS A 310 22.60 -2.24 19.69
CA HIS A 310 22.66 -2.36 21.15
C HIS A 310 21.26 -2.34 21.76
N TYR A 311 20.40 -1.45 21.29
CA TYR A 311 19.02 -1.36 21.75
C TYR A 311 18.24 -2.66 21.49
N ALA A 312 18.32 -3.21 20.30
CA ALA A 312 17.64 -4.45 19.92
C ALA A 312 18.17 -5.65 20.71
N GLU A 313 19.49 -5.81 20.80
CA GLU A 313 20.12 -6.92 21.51
C GLU A 313 19.79 -6.89 23.00
N ASP A 314 19.83 -5.72 23.64
CA ASP A 314 19.50 -5.54 25.05
C ASP A 314 18.01 -5.81 25.35
N LEU A 315 17.13 -5.62 24.36
CA LEU A 315 15.71 -5.96 24.48
C LEU A 315 15.38 -7.41 24.05
N GLY A 316 16.41 -8.20 23.73
CA GLY A 316 16.22 -9.62 23.42
C GLY A 316 15.87 -9.94 21.98
N PHE A 317 16.08 -9.02 21.04
CA PHE A 317 15.97 -9.28 19.59
C PHE A 317 17.24 -9.95 19.05
N GLU A 318 17.07 -10.79 18.05
CA GLU A 318 18.16 -11.11 17.12
C GLU A 318 18.36 -9.90 16.19
N TYR A 319 19.58 -9.41 16.11
CA TYR A 319 19.92 -8.29 15.26
C TYR A 319 20.66 -8.77 14.00
N LEU A 320 20.16 -8.34 12.83
CA LEU A 320 20.79 -8.51 11.53
C LEU A 320 21.04 -7.13 10.92
N SER A 321 22.07 -7.00 10.09
CA SER A 321 22.32 -5.77 9.36
C SER A 321 22.90 -6.01 7.98
N ALA A 322 22.69 -5.05 7.09
CA ALA A 322 23.30 -5.00 5.76
C ALA A 322 23.49 -3.55 5.33
N GLY A 323 24.65 -3.23 4.75
CA GLY A 323 24.99 -1.92 4.21
C GLY A 323 25.14 -1.90 2.69
N ASN A 324 24.97 -3.03 2.04
CA ASN A 324 25.02 -3.19 0.58
C ASN A 324 24.25 -4.45 0.14
N LYS A 325 24.13 -4.63 -1.18
CA LYS A 325 23.40 -5.76 -1.77
C LYS A 325 23.98 -7.13 -1.38
N ASP A 326 25.30 -7.26 -1.36
CA ASP A 326 25.96 -8.53 -1.04
C ASP A 326 25.72 -8.95 0.41
N GLU A 327 25.88 -8.03 1.35
CA GLU A 327 25.56 -8.27 2.76
C GLU A 327 24.08 -8.63 2.95
N PHE A 328 23.18 -7.92 2.26
CA PHE A 328 21.74 -8.21 2.30
C PHE A 328 21.46 -9.65 1.83
N LEU A 329 22.02 -10.05 0.70
CA LEU A 329 21.79 -11.37 0.13
C LEU A 329 22.30 -12.52 1.01
N GLN A 330 23.24 -12.27 1.90
CA GLN A 330 23.76 -13.26 2.84
C GLN A 330 22.79 -13.57 4.00
N VAL A 331 21.93 -12.59 4.39
CA VAL A 331 21.16 -12.71 5.64
C VAL A 331 19.64 -12.64 5.46
N TYR A 332 19.13 -12.10 4.35
CA TYR A 332 17.69 -11.82 4.22
C TYR A 332 16.81 -13.08 4.23
N GLU A 333 17.32 -14.22 3.82
CA GLU A 333 16.56 -15.46 3.83
C GLU A 333 16.27 -15.96 5.26
N SER A 334 17.20 -15.75 6.20
CA SER A 334 16.96 -16.05 7.60
C SER A 334 15.91 -15.13 8.23
N PHE A 335 15.87 -13.87 7.80
CA PHE A 335 14.82 -12.94 8.20
C PHE A 335 13.43 -13.33 7.68
N LEU A 336 13.35 -13.92 6.48
CA LEU A 336 12.10 -14.36 5.85
C LEU A 336 11.66 -15.77 6.25
N THR A 337 12.41 -16.48 7.09
CA THR A 337 12.06 -17.86 7.45
C THR A 337 10.62 -17.99 7.94
N PRO A 338 9.82 -18.95 7.46
CA PRO A 338 8.47 -19.18 7.93
C PRO A 338 8.42 -19.84 9.31
N ALA A 339 9.55 -20.37 9.79
CA ALA A 339 9.66 -21.00 11.09
C ALA A 339 9.78 -19.96 12.22
N TYR A 340 9.24 -20.27 13.38
CA TYR A 340 9.50 -19.48 14.57
C TYR A 340 10.98 -19.50 14.93
N THR A 341 11.50 -18.35 15.28
CA THR A 341 12.85 -18.18 15.79
C THR A 341 12.84 -18.08 17.30
N PRO A 342 13.98 -18.34 17.99
CA PRO A 342 14.05 -18.20 19.45
C PRO A 342 13.80 -16.79 19.94
N LYS A 343 14.00 -15.78 19.10
CA LYS A 343 13.85 -14.35 19.38
C LYS A 343 13.10 -13.65 18.24
N PRO A 344 12.43 -12.53 18.51
CA PRO A 344 12.04 -11.62 17.42
C PRO A 344 13.28 -11.12 16.68
N ILE A 345 13.14 -10.73 15.41
CA ILE A 345 14.27 -10.29 14.59
C ILE A 345 14.10 -8.82 14.22
N LEU A 346 15.17 -8.04 14.40
CA LEU A 346 15.31 -6.71 13.83
C LEU A 346 16.43 -6.73 12.79
N PHE A 347 16.07 -6.38 11.56
CA PHE A 347 17.00 -6.31 10.43
C PHE A 347 17.19 -4.86 10.01
N GLU A 348 18.34 -4.27 10.33
CA GLU A 348 18.69 -2.89 9.99
C GLU A 348 19.43 -2.82 8.65
N ILE A 349 18.91 -2.02 7.75
CA ILE A 349 19.46 -1.81 6.41
C ILE A 349 19.97 -0.37 6.31
N PHE A 350 21.25 -0.22 6.04
CA PHE A 350 21.88 1.08 5.80
C PHE A 350 21.93 1.36 4.30
N THR A 351 21.03 2.23 3.81
CA THR A 351 20.91 2.60 2.40
C THR A 351 21.46 3.99 2.11
#